data_32c8927e96e5472cc6ff7c1d5de36d9b
#
_entry.id   32c8927e96e5472cc6ff7c1d5de36d9b
#
_cell.length_a   1.000
_cell.length_b   1.000
_cell.length_c   1.000
_cell.angle_alpha   90.00
_cell.angle_beta   90.00
_cell.angle_gamma   90.00
#
_symmetry.space_group_name_H-M   'P 1'
#
loop_
_entity.id
_entity.type
_entity.pdbx_description
1 polymer ?
#
loop_
_entity_poly.entity_id
_entity_poly.type
_entity_poly.pdbx_seq_one_letter_code
_entity_poly.pdbx_strand_id
1 'polypeptide(L)'
;MKFYDTCALLDNFETMPEEKFIISSITLAELEKIKTSTSKDSEVKYIARKILSFLNANPAKYEVVLYKTFFICPFTEKGFEINNDIKILATAYSYFNNLKISERENFFFVTNDLTLKVTATAFLPVQCIMSMYPPKDDYSGYKEIIMDDEMMSDFYSNPTENIYGLKVNEYIIVKNQDGKPVDSAVWTGSEYRHTQFRSFNSKWFGEVKPLKGDIYQTLVADSFTNNKITLVKGPAGSGKTYLSLGYLMSQLERGKIDKIIIFCNTIATKNSAKLGYLPGTKDEKLLDSQIGNVLASKIGSRIELERLMDEEQIVLLPFSDIRGYDTTGMNAGIYISEAQNLDITLMKLALQRIGEDSICIIDGDEKAQVDDIAFAGNNNGMRRVSKVYRGEDIYGEIELKMIHRSKIAKIAERL
;
A
#
# COMPACT_ATOMS: atom_id res chain seq x y z
N MET A 1 -13.60 18.72 -24.00
CA MET A 1 -12.26 19.35 -23.92
C MET A 1 -11.82 19.46 -22.47
N LYS A 2 -10.61 19.04 -22.13
CA LYS A 2 -10.12 19.03 -20.74
C LYS A 2 -8.84 19.85 -20.62
N PHE A 3 -8.84 20.83 -19.73
CA PHE A 3 -7.70 21.67 -19.40
C PHE A 3 -7.09 21.21 -18.06
N TYR A 4 -5.88 20.68 -18.09
CA TYR A 4 -5.26 20.08 -16.92
C TYR A 4 -4.35 21.06 -16.18
N ASP A 5 -4.44 21.05 -14.86
CA ASP A 5 -3.43 21.66 -14.00
C ASP A 5 -2.22 20.72 -13.80
N THR A 6 -1.21 21.20 -13.09
CA THR A 6 0.02 20.45 -12.84
C THR A 6 -0.22 19.24 -11.93
N CYS A 7 -1.04 19.42 -10.88
CA CYS A 7 -1.34 18.38 -9.91
C CYS A 7 -2.10 17.22 -10.58
N ALA A 8 -3.13 17.54 -11.38
CA ALA A 8 -3.90 16.54 -12.10
C ALA A 8 -3.06 15.73 -13.11
N LEU A 9 -2.05 16.34 -13.73
CA LEU A 9 -1.12 15.61 -14.62
C LEU A 9 -0.19 14.69 -13.84
N LEU A 10 0.35 15.16 -12.71
CA LEU A 10 1.24 14.33 -11.86
C LEU A 10 0.53 13.09 -11.33
N ASP A 11 -0.72 13.26 -10.89
CA ASP A 11 -1.51 12.17 -10.32
C ASP A 11 -1.96 11.12 -11.35
N ASN A 12 -2.01 11.50 -12.63
CA ASN A 12 -2.48 10.64 -13.73
C ASN A 12 -1.41 10.22 -14.73
N PHE A 13 -0.14 10.29 -14.36
CA PHE A 13 0.94 10.00 -15.30
C PHE A 13 0.91 8.56 -15.87
N GLU A 14 0.36 7.57 -15.14
CA GLU A 14 0.21 6.18 -15.60
C GLU A 14 -0.94 6.01 -16.59
N THR A 15 -1.95 6.88 -16.50
CA THR A 15 -3.16 6.87 -17.34
C THR A 15 -3.32 8.18 -18.08
N MET A 16 -2.24 8.61 -18.79
CA MET A 16 -2.29 9.84 -19.58
C MET A 16 -3.50 9.85 -20.52
N PRO A 17 -4.18 11.00 -20.67
CA PRO A 17 -5.39 11.10 -21.47
C PRO A 17 -5.20 10.56 -22.88
N GLU A 18 -6.09 9.67 -23.31
CA GLU A 18 -6.12 9.18 -24.69
C GLU A 18 -6.61 10.26 -25.66
N GLU A 19 -7.56 11.08 -25.19
CA GLU A 19 -8.11 12.22 -25.93
C GLU A 19 -7.16 13.43 -25.87
N LYS A 20 -7.28 14.30 -26.89
CA LYS A 20 -6.53 15.56 -26.91
C LYS A 20 -6.91 16.44 -25.73
N PHE A 21 -5.91 16.93 -25.01
CA PHE A 21 -6.06 17.76 -23.81
C PHE A 21 -5.30 19.07 -23.91
N ILE A 22 -5.54 19.97 -22.95
CA ILE A 22 -4.99 21.33 -22.95
C ILE A 22 -4.21 21.55 -21.67
N ILE A 23 -3.08 22.24 -21.77
CA ILE A 23 -2.24 22.63 -20.63
C ILE A 23 -1.79 24.10 -20.76
N SER A 24 -1.46 24.72 -19.65
CA SER A 24 -0.86 26.05 -19.60
C SER A 24 0.67 25.99 -19.81
N SER A 25 1.24 27.05 -20.36
CA SER A 25 2.70 27.24 -20.34
C SER A 25 3.27 27.31 -18.91
N ILE A 26 2.46 27.72 -17.92
CA ILE A 26 2.85 27.68 -16.48
C ILE A 26 2.98 26.25 -16.00
N THR A 27 2.07 25.35 -16.39
CA THR A 27 2.13 23.91 -16.09
C THR A 27 3.44 23.30 -16.58
N LEU A 28 3.86 23.63 -17.81
CA LEU A 28 5.16 23.15 -18.34
C LEU A 28 6.35 23.68 -17.52
N ALA A 29 6.32 24.94 -17.13
CA ALA A 29 7.36 25.56 -16.32
C ALA A 29 7.45 24.91 -14.91
N GLU A 30 6.31 24.55 -14.32
CA GLU A 30 6.26 23.84 -13.05
C GLU A 30 6.81 22.43 -13.16
N LEU A 31 6.43 21.66 -14.17
CA LEU A 31 6.97 20.32 -14.42
C LEU A 31 8.50 20.36 -14.59
N GLU A 32 9.04 21.33 -15.32
CA GLU A 32 10.48 21.52 -15.48
C GLU A 32 11.17 21.87 -14.15
N LYS A 33 10.55 22.75 -13.35
CA LYS A 33 11.04 23.09 -12.01
C LYS A 33 11.00 21.90 -11.05
N ILE A 34 9.97 21.07 -11.10
CA ILE A 34 9.86 19.84 -10.31
C ILE A 34 10.96 18.87 -10.70
N LYS A 35 11.18 18.64 -12.00
CA LYS A 35 12.21 17.76 -12.54
C LYS A 35 13.62 18.11 -12.03
N THR A 36 13.92 19.38 -11.88
CA THR A 36 15.25 19.91 -11.48
C THR A 36 15.37 20.22 -9.99
N SER A 37 14.28 20.11 -9.22
CA SER A 37 14.24 20.47 -7.80
C SER A 37 15.19 19.61 -6.96
N THR A 38 15.85 20.23 -5.98
CA THR A 38 16.66 19.54 -4.96
C THR A 38 15.85 19.12 -3.75
N SER A 39 14.69 19.75 -3.52
CA SER A 39 13.84 19.55 -2.34
C SER A 39 12.65 18.61 -2.56
N LYS A 40 12.31 18.26 -3.80
CA LYS A 40 11.20 17.34 -4.12
C LYS A 40 11.70 15.89 -4.13
N ASP A 41 10.80 14.96 -3.78
CA ASP A 41 11.05 13.53 -3.80
C ASP A 41 11.50 13.03 -5.18
N SER A 42 12.33 12.01 -5.17
CA SER A 42 12.86 11.39 -6.40
C SER A 42 11.77 10.86 -7.31
N GLU A 43 10.64 10.40 -6.74
CA GLU A 43 9.49 9.89 -7.48
C GLU A 43 8.73 11.01 -8.20
N VAL A 44 8.42 12.10 -7.51
CA VAL A 44 7.75 13.24 -8.14
C VAL A 44 8.59 13.80 -9.29
N LYS A 45 9.93 13.83 -9.13
CA LYS A 45 10.87 14.19 -10.21
C LYS A 45 10.82 13.19 -11.37
N TYR A 46 10.74 11.90 -11.06
CA TYR A 46 10.63 10.84 -12.07
C TYR A 46 9.33 10.98 -12.85
N ILE A 47 8.21 11.18 -12.17
CA ILE A 47 6.89 11.42 -12.79
C ILE A 47 6.93 12.64 -13.71
N ALA A 48 7.45 13.76 -13.22
CA ALA A 48 7.58 14.97 -14.04
C ALA A 48 8.43 14.73 -15.31
N ARG A 49 9.53 13.96 -15.21
CA ARG A 49 10.34 13.56 -16.39
C ARG A 49 9.56 12.70 -17.36
N LYS A 50 8.77 11.76 -16.86
CA LYS A 50 7.92 10.88 -17.68
C LYS A 50 6.86 11.68 -18.43
N ILE A 51 6.18 12.62 -17.75
CA ILE A 51 5.18 13.50 -18.37
C ILE A 51 5.85 14.33 -19.48
N LEU A 52 6.97 14.99 -19.20
CA LEU A 52 7.68 15.79 -20.19
C LEU A 52 8.15 14.95 -21.39
N SER A 53 8.61 13.73 -21.14
CA SER A 53 8.97 12.78 -22.21
C SER A 53 7.76 12.37 -23.04
N PHE A 54 6.61 12.13 -22.40
CA PHE A 54 5.36 11.81 -23.09
C PHE A 54 4.89 12.98 -23.96
N LEU A 55 4.91 14.21 -23.44
CA LEU A 55 4.54 15.40 -24.19
C LEU A 55 5.46 15.58 -25.41
N ASN A 56 6.76 15.42 -25.23
CA ASN A 56 7.72 15.51 -26.33
C ASN A 56 7.48 14.47 -27.43
N ALA A 57 7.13 13.25 -27.04
CA ALA A 57 6.87 12.14 -27.98
C ALA A 57 5.50 12.22 -28.68
N ASN A 58 4.54 12.99 -28.12
CA ASN A 58 3.14 13.02 -28.57
C ASN A 58 2.61 14.45 -28.80
N PRO A 59 3.22 15.27 -29.65
CA PRO A 59 2.83 16.68 -29.82
C PRO A 59 1.40 16.89 -30.34
N ALA A 60 0.82 15.89 -30.99
CA ALA A 60 -0.56 15.92 -31.49
C ALA A 60 -1.62 15.68 -30.40
N LYS A 61 -1.23 15.15 -29.24
CA LYS A 61 -2.15 14.79 -28.15
C LYS A 61 -2.49 15.93 -27.20
N TYR A 62 -1.81 17.04 -27.29
CA TYR A 62 -2.08 18.18 -26.39
C TYR A 62 -1.97 19.53 -27.11
N GLU A 63 -2.47 20.54 -26.44
CA GLU A 63 -2.36 21.94 -26.84
C GLU A 63 -1.79 22.76 -25.68
N VAL A 64 -0.81 23.61 -25.95
CA VAL A 64 -0.27 24.54 -24.95
C VAL A 64 -0.85 25.93 -25.15
N VAL A 65 -1.52 26.41 -24.11
CA VAL A 65 -2.00 27.81 -24.07
C VAL A 65 -0.97 28.66 -23.35
N LEU A 66 -0.46 29.66 -24.03
CA LEU A 66 0.51 30.58 -23.46
C LEU A 66 -0.16 31.52 -22.46
N TYR A 67 0.35 31.55 -21.26
CA TYR A 67 -0.05 32.50 -20.24
C TYR A 67 0.30 33.93 -20.66
N LYS A 68 -0.63 34.87 -20.45
CA LYS A 68 -0.43 36.31 -20.66
C LYS A 68 -0.80 37.05 -19.38
N THR A 69 -0.01 38.07 -19.02
CA THR A 69 -0.16 38.81 -17.76
C THR A 69 -1.53 39.41 -17.56
N PHE A 70 -2.21 39.83 -18.60
CA PHE A 70 -3.55 40.40 -18.48
C PHE A 70 -4.65 39.36 -18.18
N PHE A 71 -4.36 38.07 -18.28
CA PHE A 71 -5.34 37.03 -17.93
C PHE A 71 -5.69 37.03 -16.44
N ILE A 72 -4.82 37.57 -15.56
CA ILE A 72 -5.07 37.63 -14.13
C ILE A 72 -5.97 38.81 -13.71
N CYS A 73 -6.26 39.76 -14.57
CA CYS A 73 -7.04 40.95 -14.20
C CYS A 73 -8.38 40.62 -13.52
N PRO A 74 -9.20 39.67 -14.01
CA PRO A 74 -10.45 39.27 -13.35
C PRO A 74 -10.28 38.70 -11.95
N PHE A 75 -9.09 38.20 -11.63
CA PHE A 75 -8.75 37.58 -10.33
C PHE A 75 -8.20 38.62 -9.36
N THR A 76 -7.34 39.54 -9.84
CA THR A 76 -6.81 40.63 -9.02
C THR A 76 -7.91 41.59 -8.58
N GLU A 77 -8.85 41.91 -9.47
CA GLU A 77 -10.03 42.75 -9.16
C GLU A 77 -10.92 42.13 -8.07
N LYS A 78 -10.92 40.80 -7.96
CA LYS A 78 -11.63 40.03 -6.91
C LYS A 78 -10.80 39.77 -5.66
N GLY A 79 -9.58 40.32 -5.57
CA GLY A 79 -8.72 40.26 -4.42
C GLY A 79 -7.94 38.93 -4.26
N PHE A 80 -7.81 38.12 -5.32
CA PHE A 80 -6.99 36.90 -5.26
C PHE A 80 -5.51 37.23 -5.27
N GLU A 81 -4.75 36.55 -4.41
CA GLU A 81 -3.28 36.54 -4.44
C GLU A 81 -2.80 35.76 -5.67
N ILE A 82 -1.88 36.30 -6.42
CA ILE A 82 -1.43 35.71 -7.67
C ILE A 82 -0.26 34.74 -7.45
N ASN A 83 -0.58 33.47 -7.41
CA ASN A 83 0.36 32.36 -7.44
C ASN A 83 0.29 31.62 -8.80
N ASN A 84 0.99 30.52 -8.95
CA ASN A 84 0.99 29.74 -10.19
C ASN A 84 -0.35 29.08 -10.46
N ASP A 85 -1.05 28.62 -9.44
CA ASP A 85 -2.37 27.99 -9.57
C ASP A 85 -3.38 28.98 -10.15
N ILE A 86 -3.38 30.21 -9.64
CA ILE A 86 -4.22 31.29 -10.19
C ILE A 86 -3.82 31.66 -11.62
N LYS A 87 -2.52 31.60 -11.98
CA LYS A 87 -2.10 31.85 -13.39
C LYS A 87 -2.56 30.70 -14.30
N ILE A 88 -2.53 29.45 -13.87
CA ILE A 88 -3.06 28.31 -14.62
C ILE A 88 -4.57 28.46 -14.78
N LEU A 89 -5.30 28.76 -13.70
CA LEU A 89 -6.74 28.96 -13.73
C LEU A 89 -7.12 30.13 -14.62
N ALA A 90 -6.40 31.28 -14.56
CA ALA A 90 -6.62 32.44 -15.38
C ALA A 90 -6.39 32.14 -16.88
N THR A 91 -5.41 31.30 -17.19
CA THR A 91 -5.17 30.81 -18.55
C THR A 91 -6.35 29.98 -19.06
N ALA A 92 -6.83 29.03 -18.22
CA ALA A 92 -8.00 28.22 -18.56
C ALA A 92 -9.26 29.03 -18.70
N TYR A 93 -9.48 30.02 -17.82
CA TYR A 93 -10.63 30.94 -17.88
C TYR A 93 -10.63 31.81 -19.15
N SER A 94 -9.46 32.34 -19.51
CA SER A 94 -9.32 33.10 -20.78
C SER A 94 -9.58 32.21 -22.00
N TYR A 95 -9.07 30.98 -22.00
CA TYR A 95 -9.32 29.99 -23.06
C TYR A 95 -10.82 29.69 -23.18
N PHE A 96 -11.49 29.38 -22.06
CA PHE A 96 -12.91 29.09 -22.00
C PHE A 96 -13.77 30.24 -22.57
N ASN A 97 -13.45 31.47 -22.22
CA ASN A 97 -14.19 32.63 -22.68
C ASN A 97 -14.05 32.85 -24.20
N ASN A 98 -12.97 32.38 -24.80
CA ASN A 98 -12.76 32.46 -26.26
C ASN A 98 -13.38 31.32 -27.06
N LEU A 99 -13.92 30.28 -26.36
CA LEU A 99 -14.63 29.16 -26.99
C LEU A 99 -16.02 29.61 -27.52
N LYS A 100 -16.47 28.97 -28.59
CA LYS A 100 -17.86 29.08 -29.03
C LYS A 100 -18.78 28.48 -27.96
N ILE A 101 -20.02 29.01 -27.89
CA ILE A 101 -21.00 28.56 -26.87
C ILE A 101 -21.20 27.02 -26.90
N SER A 102 -21.28 26.45 -28.11
CA SER A 102 -21.41 24.99 -28.28
C SER A 102 -20.23 24.14 -27.78
N GLU A 103 -19.05 24.77 -27.66
CA GLU A 103 -17.84 24.08 -27.21
C GLU A 103 -17.69 24.16 -25.68
N ARG A 104 -18.30 25.18 -25.03
CA ARG A 104 -18.22 25.42 -23.59
C ARG A 104 -18.90 24.30 -22.78
N GLU A 105 -19.96 23.70 -23.30
CA GLU A 105 -20.66 22.59 -22.63
C GLU A 105 -19.77 21.36 -22.40
N ASN A 106 -18.76 21.17 -23.25
CA ASN A 106 -17.84 20.06 -23.19
C ASN A 106 -16.46 20.43 -22.65
N PHE A 107 -16.33 21.66 -22.07
CA PHE A 107 -15.09 22.09 -21.45
C PHE A 107 -15.08 21.79 -19.95
N PHE A 108 -13.95 21.29 -19.45
CA PHE A 108 -13.72 21.06 -18.03
C PHE A 108 -12.30 21.48 -17.65
N PHE A 109 -12.18 22.21 -16.55
CA PHE A 109 -10.91 22.42 -15.88
C PHE A 109 -10.66 21.23 -14.94
N VAL A 110 -9.52 20.57 -15.06
CA VAL A 110 -9.20 19.33 -14.37
C VAL A 110 -8.13 19.60 -13.33
N THR A 111 -8.49 19.47 -12.06
CA THR A 111 -7.59 19.67 -10.94
C THR A 111 -7.88 18.68 -9.79
N ASN A 112 -6.83 18.26 -9.09
CA ASN A 112 -6.91 17.49 -7.85
C ASN A 112 -6.59 18.35 -6.61
N ASP A 113 -6.13 19.59 -6.80
CA ASP A 113 -5.95 20.53 -5.70
C ASP A 113 -7.32 21.01 -5.20
N LEU A 114 -7.62 20.74 -3.93
CA LEU A 114 -8.91 21.07 -3.32
C LEU A 114 -9.14 22.59 -3.25
N THR A 115 -8.10 23.35 -2.96
CA THR A 115 -8.19 24.83 -2.88
C THR A 115 -8.43 25.43 -4.26
N LEU A 116 -7.65 24.97 -5.24
CA LEU A 116 -7.81 25.38 -6.63
C LEU A 116 -9.16 24.95 -7.20
N LYS A 117 -9.65 23.77 -6.85
CA LYS A 117 -10.99 23.27 -7.22
C LYS A 117 -12.08 24.22 -6.74
N VAL A 118 -12.10 24.55 -5.44
CA VAL A 118 -13.13 25.46 -4.87
C VAL A 118 -13.06 26.81 -5.54
N THR A 119 -11.86 27.35 -5.76
CA THR A 119 -11.68 28.63 -6.46
C THR A 119 -12.17 28.55 -7.90
N ALA A 120 -11.80 27.49 -8.63
CA ALA A 120 -12.12 27.31 -10.03
C ALA A 120 -13.63 27.16 -10.29
N THR A 121 -14.40 26.53 -9.38
CA THR A 121 -15.87 26.37 -9.52
C THR A 121 -16.62 27.70 -9.61
N ALA A 122 -16.05 28.80 -9.13
CA ALA A 122 -16.62 30.12 -9.26
C ALA A 122 -16.47 30.72 -10.68
N PHE A 123 -15.66 30.12 -11.54
CA PHE A 123 -15.32 30.65 -12.86
C PHE A 123 -15.56 29.65 -14.00
N LEU A 124 -15.42 28.36 -13.75
CA LEU A 124 -15.36 27.30 -14.76
C LEU A 124 -16.09 26.04 -14.33
N PRO A 125 -16.58 25.20 -15.26
CA PRO A 125 -16.91 23.83 -14.99
C PRO A 125 -15.65 23.08 -14.57
N VAL A 126 -15.68 22.43 -13.39
CA VAL A 126 -14.52 21.72 -12.83
C VAL A 126 -14.79 20.23 -12.78
N GLN A 127 -13.84 19.46 -13.27
CA GLN A 127 -13.76 18.01 -13.08
C GLN A 127 -12.61 17.72 -12.14
N CYS A 128 -12.87 16.99 -11.07
CA CYS A 128 -11.85 16.50 -10.17
C CYS A 128 -11.55 15.04 -10.51
N ILE A 129 -10.28 14.75 -10.83
CA ILE A 129 -9.84 13.38 -11.08
C ILE A 129 -9.69 12.60 -9.76
N MET A 130 -9.68 13.28 -8.60
CA MET A 130 -9.77 12.59 -7.29
C MET A 130 -11.02 11.72 -7.15
N SER A 131 -12.07 11.96 -7.94
CA SER A 131 -13.16 11.00 -8.09
C SER A 131 -12.77 9.78 -8.93
N MET A 132 -11.63 9.83 -9.61
CA MET A 132 -10.95 8.74 -10.31
C MET A 132 -9.71 8.23 -9.56
N TYR A 133 -9.46 8.63 -8.32
CA TYR A 133 -8.73 7.70 -7.45
C TYR A 133 -9.47 6.38 -7.61
N PRO A 134 -8.78 5.32 -8.02
CA PRO A 134 -9.42 4.03 -8.15
C PRO A 134 -10.21 3.85 -6.87
N PRO A 135 -11.51 3.47 -6.94
CA PRO A 135 -12.33 3.28 -5.76
C PRO A 135 -11.44 2.56 -4.77
N LYS A 136 -11.38 3.06 -3.52
CA LYS A 136 -10.47 2.51 -2.49
C LYS A 136 -10.38 1.03 -2.79
N ASP A 137 -9.20 0.56 -3.16
CA ASP A 137 -9.05 -0.86 -3.50
C ASP A 137 -9.28 -1.61 -2.19
N ASP A 138 -10.54 -1.90 -1.90
CA ASP A 138 -10.99 -2.56 -0.67
C ASP A 138 -10.76 -4.07 -0.75
N TYR A 139 -9.81 -4.49 -1.58
CA TYR A 139 -9.45 -5.89 -1.67
C TYR A 139 -8.88 -6.37 -0.33
N SER A 140 -9.59 -7.31 0.27
CA SER A 140 -9.27 -7.87 1.58
C SER A 140 -8.59 -9.25 1.51
N GLY A 141 -8.51 -9.84 0.30
CA GLY A 141 -8.07 -11.22 0.09
C GLY A 141 -9.16 -12.26 0.30
N TYR A 142 -10.39 -11.82 0.58
CA TYR A 142 -11.55 -12.70 0.74
C TYR A 142 -12.85 -11.99 0.38
N LYS A 143 -13.86 -12.82 0.05
CA LYS A 143 -15.28 -12.41 -0.07
C LYS A 143 -16.08 -13.00 1.08
N GLU A 144 -17.03 -12.25 1.61
CA GLU A 144 -17.97 -12.70 2.63
C GLU A 144 -19.33 -12.87 1.96
N ILE A 145 -19.85 -14.09 1.94
CA ILE A 145 -21.10 -14.43 1.25
C ILE A 145 -22.07 -15.02 2.26
N ILE A 146 -23.27 -14.42 2.34
CA ILE A 146 -24.38 -15.01 3.10
C ILE A 146 -25.04 -16.04 2.20
N MET A 147 -25.11 -17.27 2.68
CA MET A 147 -25.71 -18.39 1.96
C MET A 147 -26.87 -18.96 2.77
N ASP A 148 -27.94 -19.32 2.07
CA ASP A 148 -28.95 -20.20 2.61
C ASP A 148 -28.58 -21.68 2.43
N ASP A 149 -29.40 -22.60 2.87
CA ASP A 149 -29.14 -24.04 2.83
C ASP A 149 -29.01 -24.58 1.39
N GLU A 150 -29.76 -24.02 0.43
CA GLU A 150 -29.70 -24.40 -0.98
C GLU A 150 -28.37 -23.92 -1.61
N MET A 151 -28.00 -22.66 -1.41
CA MET A 151 -26.73 -22.11 -1.86
C MET A 151 -25.53 -22.84 -1.26
N MET A 152 -25.59 -23.21 0.03
CA MET A 152 -24.55 -24.00 0.68
C MET A 152 -24.44 -25.39 0.04
N SER A 153 -25.54 -26.07 -0.16
CA SER A 153 -25.59 -27.39 -0.81
C SER A 153 -24.97 -27.35 -2.20
N ASP A 154 -25.34 -26.34 -2.99
CA ASP A 154 -24.81 -26.14 -4.34
C ASP A 154 -23.30 -25.84 -4.31
N PHE A 155 -22.86 -24.93 -3.45
CA PHE A 155 -21.45 -24.57 -3.28
C PHE A 155 -20.58 -25.80 -2.93
N TYR A 156 -21.02 -26.63 -2.00
CA TYR A 156 -20.27 -27.81 -1.60
C TYR A 156 -20.33 -28.96 -2.62
N SER A 157 -21.37 -29.01 -3.43
CA SER A 157 -21.54 -30.04 -4.48
C SER A 157 -20.71 -29.74 -5.72
N ASN A 158 -20.35 -28.48 -5.94
CA ASN A 158 -19.64 -28.00 -7.14
C ASN A 158 -18.30 -27.31 -6.81
N PRO A 159 -17.35 -27.97 -6.13
CA PRO A 159 -16.14 -27.33 -5.65
C PRO A 159 -15.21 -26.83 -6.76
N THR A 160 -15.36 -27.30 -7.98
CA THR A 160 -14.55 -26.89 -9.14
C THR A 160 -15.12 -25.69 -9.90
N GLU A 161 -16.29 -25.22 -9.52
CA GLU A 161 -16.95 -24.09 -10.18
C GLU A 161 -16.72 -22.78 -9.41
N ASN A 162 -15.98 -21.85 -10.01
CA ASN A 162 -15.70 -20.54 -9.42
C ASN A 162 -16.84 -19.54 -9.67
N ILE A 163 -18.05 -19.84 -9.18
CA ILE A 163 -19.24 -19.01 -9.40
C ILE A 163 -19.13 -17.62 -8.76
N TYR A 164 -18.28 -17.47 -7.73
CA TYR A 164 -18.06 -16.20 -7.06
C TYR A 164 -16.94 -15.37 -7.68
N GLY A 165 -16.28 -15.85 -8.75
CA GLY A 165 -15.22 -15.14 -9.45
C GLY A 165 -14.03 -14.76 -8.55
N LEU A 166 -13.59 -15.70 -7.71
CA LEU A 166 -12.41 -15.52 -6.85
C LEU A 166 -11.12 -15.61 -7.66
N LYS A 167 -10.12 -14.86 -7.26
CA LYS A 167 -8.76 -14.99 -7.75
C LYS A 167 -8.08 -16.20 -7.11
N VAL A 168 -6.99 -16.67 -7.71
CA VAL A 168 -6.17 -17.72 -7.09
C VAL A 168 -5.72 -17.24 -5.69
N ASN A 169 -5.82 -18.12 -4.70
CA ASN A 169 -5.55 -17.86 -3.27
C ASN A 169 -6.46 -16.78 -2.62
N GLU A 170 -7.55 -16.40 -3.26
CA GLU A 170 -8.59 -15.59 -2.63
C GLU A 170 -9.55 -16.50 -1.85
N TYR A 171 -9.91 -16.06 -0.66
CA TYR A 171 -10.78 -16.83 0.23
C TYR A 171 -12.26 -16.47 0.06
N ILE A 172 -13.13 -17.41 0.44
CA ILE A 172 -14.54 -17.16 0.68
C ILE A 172 -14.84 -17.49 2.15
N ILE A 173 -15.56 -16.59 2.81
CA ILE A 173 -16.12 -16.80 4.14
C ILE A 173 -17.62 -17.00 3.95
N VAL A 174 -18.07 -18.21 4.21
CA VAL A 174 -19.49 -18.56 4.17
C VAL A 174 -20.14 -18.12 5.47
N LYS A 175 -21.20 -17.32 5.37
CA LYS A 175 -21.99 -16.84 6.50
C LYS A 175 -23.39 -17.39 6.43
N ASN A 176 -23.96 -17.71 7.58
CA ASN A 176 -25.38 -18.04 7.66
C ASN A 176 -26.25 -16.77 7.53
N GLN A 177 -27.58 -16.93 7.52
CA GLN A 177 -28.52 -15.81 7.41
C GLN A 177 -28.44 -14.80 8.55
N ASP A 178 -27.91 -15.20 9.73
CA ASP A 178 -27.64 -14.29 10.83
C ASP A 178 -26.32 -13.49 10.64
N GLY A 179 -25.62 -13.68 9.53
CA GLY A 179 -24.35 -13.04 9.22
C GLY A 179 -23.15 -13.62 9.99
N LYS A 180 -23.29 -14.77 10.66
CA LYS A 180 -22.21 -15.43 11.38
C LYS A 180 -21.42 -16.32 10.44
N PRO A 181 -20.07 -16.25 10.48
CA PRO A 181 -19.22 -17.18 9.74
C PRO A 181 -19.47 -18.62 10.19
N VAL A 182 -19.70 -19.52 9.25
CA VAL A 182 -19.93 -20.96 9.47
C VAL A 182 -18.84 -21.81 8.83
N ASP A 183 -18.24 -21.33 7.73
CA ASP A 183 -17.16 -22.02 7.06
C ASP A 183 -16.31 -21.05 6.24
N SER A 184 -15.16 -21.55 5.76
CA SER A 184 -14.31 -20.80 4.83
C SER A 184 -13.54 -21.74 3.91
N ALA A 185 -13.34 -21.30 2.67
CA ALA A 185 -12.55 -22.00 1.67
C ALA A 185 -11.67 -21.03 0.89
N VAL A 186 -10.68 -21.54 0.19
CA VAL A 186 -9.79 -20.81 -0.70
C VAL A 186 -9.92 -21.33 -2.10
N TRP A 187 -9.95 -20.46 -3.10
CA TRP A 187 -9.88 -20.85 -4.50
C TRP A 187 -8.43 -21.14 -4.90
N THR A 188 -8.12 -22.38 -5.26
CA THR A 188 -6.77 -22.81 -5.63
C THR A 188 -6.38 -22.51 -7.08
N GLY A 189 -7.33 -22.02 -7.88
CA GLY A 189 -7.22 -21.89 -9.34
C GLY A 189 -7.93 -23.01 -10.07
N SER A 190 -8.22 -24.13 -9.42
CA SER A 190 -8.91 -25.29 -9.99
C SER A 190 -10.14 -25.74 -9.16
N GLU A 191 -10.08 -25.55 -7.85
CA GLU A 191 -11.14 -25.99 -6.93
C GLU A 191 -11.13 -25.16 -5.64
N TYR A 192 -12.26 -25.18 -4.91
CA TYR A 192 -12.35 -24.69 -3.54
C TYR A 192 -11.78 -25.70 -2.57
N ARG A 193 -10.76 -25.30 -1.83
CA ARG A 193 -10.19 -26.06 -0.72
C ARG A 193 -10.62 -25.45 0.60
N HIS A 194 -11.23 -26.24 1.48
CA HIS A 194 -11.60 -25.80 2.83
C HIS A 194 -10.36 -25.34 3.61
N THR A 195 -10.51 -24.24 4.32
CA THR A 195 -9.44 -23.76 5.21
C THR A 195 -9.30 -24.67 6.42
N GLN A 196 -8.08 -24.79 6.90
CA GLN A 196 -7.79 -25.61 8.08
C GLN A 196 -7.38 -24.71 9.24
N PHE A 197 -7.93 -24.99 10.41
CA PHE A 197 -7.42 -24.39 11.63
C PHE A 197 -5.99 -24.86 11.85
N ARG A 198 -5.05 -23.92 11.92
CA ARG A 198 -3.63 -24.20 12.09
C ARG A 198 -3.13 -23.60 13.40
N SER A 199 -2.32 -24.36 14.14
CA SER A 199 -1.55 -23.84 15.27
C SER A 199 -0.05 -24.10 15.04
N PHE A 200 0.77 -23.21 15.56
CA PHE A 200 2.22 -23.25 15.42
C PHE A 200 2.84 -23.31 16.82
N ASN A 201 3.60 -24.36 17.10
CA ASN A 201 4.26 -24.49 18.38
C ASN A 201 5.69 -23.99 18.28
N SER A 202 6.08 -23.13 19.21
CA SER A 202 7.41 -22.59 19.37
C SER A 202 7.80 -22.64 20.84
N LYS A 203 9.05 -22.97 21.15
CA LYS A 203 9.55 -22.97 22.54
C LYS A 203 9.54 -21.54 23.14
N TRP A 204 9.66 -20.52 22.28
CA TRP A 204 9.68 -19.11 22.73
C TRP A 204 8.30 -18.46 22.72
N PHE A 205 7.47 -18.77 21.73
CA PHE A 205 6.13 -18.16 21.58
C PHE A 205 5.02 -19.01 22.18
N GLY A 206 5.32 -20.25 22.62
CA GLY A 206 4.31 -21.22 23.00
C GLY A 206 3.44 -21.68 21.82
N GLU A 207 2.19 -22.03 22.09
CA GLU A 207 1.23 -22.37 21.05
C GLU A 207 0.63 -21.08 20.47
N VAL A 208 1.04 -20.74 19.25
CA VAL A 208 0.49 -19.63 18.47
C VAL A 208 -0.63 -20.17 17.60
N LYS A 209 -1.83 -19.65 17.79
CA LYS A 209 -3.03 -20.07 17.06
C LYS A 209 -4.00 -18.90 16.86
N PRO A 210 -4.88 -18.99 15.86
CA PRO A 210 -6.00 -18.07 15.71
C PRO A 210 -6.85 -18.00 16.97
N LEU A 211 -7.28 -16.83 17.34
CA LEU A 211 -8.16 -16.65 18.48
C LEU A 211 -9.54 -17.23 18.17
N LYS A 212 -10.16 -17.84 19.19
CA LYS A 212 -11.49 -18.46 19.04
C LYS A 212 -12.50 -17.44 18.53
N GLY A 213 -13.12 -17.75 17.40
CA GLY A 213 -14.12 -16.89 16.74
C GLY A 213 -13.54 -15.83 15.81
N ASP A 214 -12.22 -15.77 15.65
CA ASP A 214 -11.59 -14.93 14.64
C ASP A 214 -11.28 -15.73 13.37
N ILE A 215 -12.21 -15.76 12.45
CA ILE A 215 -12.07 -16.45 11.17
C ILE A 215 -10.92 -15.85 10.35
N TYR A 216 -10.71 -14.54 10.41
CA TYR A 216 -9.67 -13.85 9.62
C TYR A 216 -8.26 -14.31 10.01
N GLN A 217 -8.01 -14.52 11.31
CA GLN A 217 -6.74 -15.11 11.77
C GLN A 217 -6.58 -16.57 11.31
N THR A 218 -7.68 -17.31 11.14
CA THR A 218 -7.64 -18.67 10.57
C THR A 218 -7.20 -18.64 9.11
N LEU A 219 -7.73 -17.68 8.32
CA LEU A 219 -7.28 -17.49 6.94
C LEU A 219 -5.80 -17.13 6.84
N VAL A 220 -5.30 -16.25 7.74
CA VAL A 220 -3.87 -15.91 7.82
C VAL A 220 -3.02 -17.16 8.09
N ALA A 221 -3.39 -17.98 9.07
CA ALA A 221 -2.65 -19.17 9.41
C ALA A 221 -2.65 -20.22 8.28
N ASP A 222 -3.79 -20.34 7.56
CA ASP A 222 -3.87 -21.18 6.36
C ASP A 222 -2.98 -20.64 5.23
N SER A 223 -2.98 -19.33 5.00
CA SER A 223 -2.15 -18.68 3.98
C SER A 223 -0.66 -18.88 4.25
N PHE A 224 -0.21 -18.72 5.49
CA PHE A 224 1.20 -18.96 5.86
C PHE A 224 1.70 -20.35 5.47
N THR A 225 0.85 -21.34 5.51
CA THR A 225 1.23 -22.74 5.22
C THR A 225 1.13 -23.10 3.74
N ASN A 226 0.42 -22.32 2.95
CA ASN A 226 0.13 -22.67 1.56
C ASN A 226 0.73 -21.68 0.53
N ASN A 227 1.16 -20.49 0.96
CA ASN A 227 1.70 -19.47 0.07
C ASN A 227 3.16 -19.17 0.39
N LYS A 228 3.94 -18.82 -0.63
CA LYS A 228 5.32 -18.33 -0.49
C LYS A 228 5.37 -16.92 0.08
N ILE A 229 4.45 -16.08 -0.36
CA ILE A 229 4.33 -14.68 0.09
C ILE A 229 2.94 -14.50 0.67
N THR A 230 2.86 -14.02 1.90
CA THR A 230 1.58 -13.65 2.53
C THR A 230 1.62 -12.19 2.98
N LEU A 231 0.66 -11.39 2.49
CA LEU A 231 0.41 -10.03 2.96
C LEU A 231 -0.71 -10.03 4.00
N VAL A 232 -0.38 -9.60 5.21
CA VAL A 232 -1.34 -9.48 6.33
C VAL A 232 -1.63 -8.00 6.60
N LYS A 233 -2.82 -7.55 6.24
CA LYS A 233 -3.28 -6.19 6.50
C LYS A 233 -4.15 -6.14 7.75
N GLY A 234 -4.21 -5.00 8.40
CA GLY A 234 -5.17 -4.78 9.47
C GLY A 234 -4.70 -3.81 10.55
N PRO A 235 -5.62 -3.40 11.45
CA PRO A 235 -5.36 -2.39 12.46
C PRO A 235 -4.35 -2.87 13.52
N ALA A 236 -3.82 -1.92 14.27
CA ALA A 236 -2.96 -2.21 15.40
C ALA A 236 -3.70 -3.09 16.43
N GLY A 237 -3.03 -4.17 16.90
CA GLY A 237 -3.62 -5.11 17.86
C GLY A 237 -4.54 -6.17 17.27
N SER A 238 -4.57 -6.34 15.95
CA SER A 238 -5.26 -7.46 15.30
C SER A 238 -4.48 -8.79 15.34
N GLY A 239 -3.23 -8.78 15.83
CA GLY A 239 -2.42 -10.00 16.00
C GLY A 239 -1.45 -10.27 14.84
N LYS A 240 -1.27 -9.37 13.87
CA LYS A 240 -0.36 -9.52 12.72
C LYS A 240 1.02 -10.03 13.13
N THR A 241 1.75 -9.23 13.88
CA THR A 241 3.13 -9.53 14.31
C THR A 241 3.23 -10.80 15.13
N TYR A 242 2.24 -11.07 15.99
CA TYR A 242 2.22 -12.28 16.83
C TYR A 242 2.09 -13.54 15.99
N LEU A 243 1.15 -13.58 15.06
CA LEU A 243 0.96 -14.73 14.16
C LEU A 243 2.16 -14.90 13.23
N SER A 244 2.67 -13.82 12.65
CA SER A 244 3.80 -13.84 11.70
C SER A 244 5.07 -14.36 12.33
N LEU A 245 5.50 -13.77 13.45
CA LEU A 245 6.70 -14.20 14.15
C LEU A 245 6.54 -15.58 14.74
N GLY A 246 5.38 -15.91 15.32
CA GLY A 246 5.12 -17.22 15.88
C GLY A 246 5.19 -18.34 14.84
N TYR A 247 4.68 -18.10 13.63
CA TYR A 247 4.83 -19.01 12.51
C TYR A 247 6.30 -19.17 12.11
N LEU A 248 7.02 -18.08 11.86
CA LEU A 248 8.42 -18.13 11.43
C LEU A 248 9.31 -18.81 12.47
N MET A 249 9.14 -18.50 13.75
CA MET A 249 9.87 -19.16 14.83
C MET A 249 9.57 -20.68 14.89
N SER A 250 8.31 -21.07 14.68
CA SER A 250 7.96 -22.49 14.57
C SER A 250 8.62 -23.18 13.36
N GLN A 251 8.75 -22.48 12.22
CA GLN A 251 9.44 -23.06 11.05
C GLN A 251 10.95 -23.18 11.28
N LEU A 252 11.57 -22.17 11.91
CA LEU A 252 12.99 -22.21 12.29
C LEU A 252 13.29 -23.40 13.23
N GLU A 253 12.50 -23.57 14.28
CA GLU A 253 12.67 -24.64 15.26
C GLU A 253 12.46 -26.04 14.69
N ARG A 254 11.63 -26.16 13.65
CA ARG A 254 11.40 -27.40 12.91
C ARG A 254 12.44 -27.66 11.83
N GLY A 255 13.41 -26.76 11.65
CA GLY A 255 14.40 -26.86 10.58
C GLY A 255 13.79 -26.78 9.18
N LYS A 256 12.63 -26.11 9.05
CA LYS A 256 11.98 -25.84 7.75
C LYS A 256 12.55 -24.61 7.08
N ILE A 257 13.09 -23.71 7.86
CA ILE A 257 13.91 -22.58 7.42
C ILE A 257 15.18 -22.54 8.26
N ASP A 258 16.27 -22.05 7.70
CA ASP A 258 17.58 -22.00 8.33
C ASP A 258 17.75 -20.72 9.17
N LYS A 259 17.11 -19.65 8.76
CA LYS A 259 17.16 -18.35 9.45
C LYS A 259 15.92 -17.52 9.22
N ILE A 260 15.69 -16.56 10.11
CA ILE A 260 14.68 -15.51 9.98
C ILE A 260 15.37 -14.19 9.70
N ILE A 261 15.00 -13.52 8.60
CA ILE A 261 15.52 -12.21 8.23
C ILE A 261 14.40 -11.19 8.39
N ILE A 262 14.58 -10.24 9.26
CA ILE A 262 13.59 -9.19 9.54
C ILE A 262 14.06 -7.89 8.92
N PHE A 263 13.31 -7.40 7.95
CA PHE A 263 13.59 -6.10 7.34
C PHE A 263 13.04 -4.99 8.24
N CYS A 264 13.98 -4.27 8.86
CA CYS A 264 13.66 -3.23 9.81
C CYS A 264 13.52 -1.88 9.12
N ASN A 265 12.36 -1.26 9.28
CA ASN A 265 12.21 0.14 8.91
C ASN A 265 12.88 1.02 9.98
N THR A 266 13.95 1.70 9.60
CA THR A 266 14.68 2.64 10.46
C THR A 266 14.18 4.08 10.29
N ILE A 267 13.09 4.28 9.53
CA ILE A 267 12.47 5.60 9.38
C ILE A 267 11.87 5.97 10.74
N ALA A 268 12.39 7.06 11.30
CA ALA A 268 11.85 7.61 12.54
C ALA A 268 10.38 7.96 12.35
N THR A 269 9.52 7.49 13.25
CA THR A 269 8.16 8.04 13.38
C THR A 269 8.24 9.56 13.52
N LYS A 270 7.24 10.29 13.01
CA LYS A 270 7.17 11.76 13.18
C LYS A 270 7.56 12.10 14.62
N ASN A 271 8.65 12.86 14.80
CA ASN A 271 9.21 13.30 16.09
C ASN A 271 10.09 12.30 16.85
N SER A 272 10.49 11.15 16.32
CA SER A 272 11.50 10.28 16.95
C SER A 272 12.91 10.57 16.42
N ALA A 273 13.93 10.37 17.27
CA ALA A 273 15.33 10.54 16.86
C ALA A 273 15.72 9.49 15.81
N LYS A 274 16.44 9.91 14.77
CA LYS A 274 17.00 8.97 13.78
C LYS A 274 17.94 8.00 14.46
N LEU A 275 17.94 6.74 14.04
CA LEU A 275 18.80 5.68 14.62
C LEU A 275 20.27 6.08 14.71
N GLY A 276 20.77 6.90 13.78
CA GLY A 276 22.13 7.42 13.77
C GLY A 276 22.52 8.30 14.97
N TYR A 277 21.53 8.85 15.70
CA TYR A 277 21.77 9.69 16.89
C TYR A 277 21.80 8.89 18.21
N LEU A 278 21.45 7.60 18.18
CA LEU A 278 21.53 6.75 19.37
C LEU A 278 22.97 6.27 19.57
N PRO A 279 23.49 6.23 20.81
CA PRO A 279 24.78 5.63 21.10
C PRO A 279 24.74 4.12 20.92
N GLY A 280 25.88 3.47 20.65
CA GLY A 280 26.01 2.02 20.56
C GLY A 280 26.34 1.51 19.15
N THR A 281 26.64 0.21 19.07
CA THR A 281 26.90 -0.51 17.83
C THR A 281 25.62 -0.60 16.98
N LYS A 282 25.75 -1.02 15.74
CA LYS A 282 24.59 -1.22 14.84
C LYS A 282 23.61 -2.25 15.42
N ASP A 283 24.12 -3.36 15.93
CA ASP A 283 23.31 -4.46 16.46
C ASP A 283 22.61 -4.06 17.77
N GLU A 284 23.28 -3.33 18.66
CA GLU A 284 22.63 -2.76 19.84
C GLU A 284 21.49 -1.81 19.48
N LYS A 285 21.67 -0.96 18.49
CA LYS A 285 20.62 -0.06 18.00
C LYS A 285 19.43 -0.80 17.38
N LEU A 286 19.68 -1.91 16.69
CA LEU A 286 18.63 -2.75 16.12
C LEU A 286 17.89 -3.53 17.20
N LEU A 287 18.58 -4.02 18.22
CA LEU A 287 18.00 -4.64 19.40
C LEU A 287 17.12 -3.67 20.20
N ASP A 288 17.49 -2.41 20.26
CA ASP A 288 16.70 -1.35 20.91
C ASP A 288 15.58 -0.79 20.01
N SER A 289 15.48 -1.26 18.78
CA SER A 289 14.38 -0.92 17.89
C SER A 289 13.04 -1.51 18.37
N GLN A 290 11.93 -1.01 17.82
CA GLN A 290 10.60 -1.52 18.12
C GLN A 290 10.50 -3.04 17.90
N ILE A 291 11.04 -3.55 16.79
CA ILE A 291 10.98 -4.97 16.47
C ILE A 291 11.90 -5.80 17.38
N GLY A 292 13.09 -5.28 17.72
CA GLY A 292 14.00 -5.92 18.67
C GLY A 292 13.36 -6.07 20.05
N ASN A 293 12.71 -5.03 20.54
CA ASN A 293 11.97 -5.06 21.81
C ASN A 293 10.79 -6.04 21.79
N VAL A 294 10.03 -6.12 20.68
CA VAL A 294 8.95 -7.09 20.51
C VAL A 294 9.50 -8.51 20.56
N LEU A 295 10.60 -8.80 19.84
CA LEU A 295 11.25 -10.10 19.85
C LEU A 295 11.77 -10.46 21.24
N ALA A 296 12.53 -9.59 21.90
CA ALA A 296 13.03 -9.81 23.24
C ALA A 296 11.92 -10.10 24.26
N SER A 297 10.82 -9.35 24.17
CA SER A 297 9.63 -9.54 25.01
C SER A 297 8.95 -10.90 24.77
N LYS A 298 8.91 -11.38 23.52
CA LYS A 298 8.28 -12.66 23.17
C LYS A 298 9.17 -13.84 23.43
N ILE A 299 10.47 -13.73 23.17
CA ILE A 299 11.48 -14.73 23.52
C ILE A 299 11.65 -14.82 25.05
N GLY A 300 11.29 -13.74 25.77
CA GLY A 300 11.37 -13.67 27.23
C GLY A 300 12.79 -13.42 27.76
N SER A 301 13.78 -13.22 26.87
CA SER A 301 15.17 -12.96 27.24
C SER A 301 15.88 -12.19 26.12
N ARG A 302 16.49 -11.06 26.46
CA ARG A 302 17.37 -10.31 25.56
C ARG A 302 18.63 -11.10 25.21
N ILE A 303 19.20 -11.78 26.20
CA ILE A 303 20.40 -12.62 26.02
C ILE A 303 20.14 -13.76 25.01
N GLU A 304 18.98 -14.37 25.08
CA GLU A 304 18.61 -15.44 24.13
C GLU A 304 18.40 -14.86 22.71
N LEU A 305 17.85 -13.67 22.58
CA LEU A 305 17.77 -13.01 21.28
C LEU A 305 19.16 -12.67 20.71
N GLU A 306 20.06 -12.13 21.54
CA GLU A 306 21.46 -11.87 21.16
C GLU A 306 22.14 -13.17 20.70
N ARG A 307 21.98 -14.28 21.43
CA ARG A 307 22.51 -15.59 21.02
C ARG A 307 21.99 -16.04 19.66
N LEU A 308 20.68 -15.90 19.40
CA LEU A 308 20.08 -16.25 18.11
C LEU A 308 20.58 -15.36 16.96
N MET A 309 20.94 -14.11 17.27
CA MET A 309 21.55 -13.20 16.30
C MET A 309 23.02 -13.55 16.05
N ASP A 310 23.79 -13.87 17.08
CA ASP A 310 25.19 -14.31 16.96
C ASP A 310 25.32 -15.62 16.17
N GLU A 311 24.34 -16.52 16.31
CA GLU A 311 24.23 -17.76 15.55
C GLU A 311 23.64 -17.55 14.13
N GLU A 312 23.38 -16.30 13.73
CA GLU A 312 22.71 -15.92 12.48
C GLU A 312 21.35 -16.59 12.24
N GLN A 313 20.71 -17.11 13.27
CA GLN A 313 19.35 -17.67 13.18
C GLN A 313 18.28 -16.56 13.06
N ILE A 314 18.55 -15.39 13.64
CA ILE A 314 17.76 -14.17 13.48
C ILE A 314 18.66 -13.06 12.97
N VAL A 315 18.31 -12.46 11.85
CA VAL A 315 19.04 -11.34 11.26
C VAL A 315 18.12 -10.12 11.20
N LEU A 316 18.50 -9.05 11.90
CA LEU A 316 17.82 -7.77 11.79
C LEU A 316 18.52 -6.94 10.70
N LEU A 317 17.85 -6.70 9.57
CA LEU A 317 18.43 -6.04 8.41
C LEU A 317 17.74 -4.70 8.13
N PRO A 318 18.43 -3.56 8.32
CA PRO A 318 17.91 -2.26 7.93
C PRO A 318 17.72 -2.17 6.41
N PHE A 319 16.69 -1.45 5.95
CA PHE A 319 16.46 -1.22 4.52
C PHE A 319 17.63 -0.54 3.81
N SER A 320 18.47 0.23 4.51
CA SER A 320 19.71 0.81 3.97
C SER A 320 20.70 -0.24 3.45
N ASP A 321 20.71 -1.41 4.07
CA ASP A 321 21.71 -2.46 3.84
C ASP A 321 21.20 -3.59 2.93
N ILE A 322 19.94 -3.55 2.57
CA ILE A 322 19.27 -4.59 1.77
C ILE A 322 19.90 -4.80 0.39
N ARG A 323 20.53 -3.75 -0.18
CA ARG A 323 21.14 -3.81 -1.52
C ARG A 323 22.26 -4.82 -1.65
N GLY A 324 22.98 -5.08 -0.55
CA GLY A 324 24.09 -6.04 -0.50
C GLY A 324 23.65 -7.45 -0.05
N TYR A 325 22.38 -7.65 0.25
CA TYR A 325 21.86 -8.90 0.79
C TYR A 325 21.08 -9.67 -0.28
N ASP A 326 21.34 -10.95 -0.43
CA ASP A 326 20.65 -11.84 -1.37
C ASP A 326 20.35 -13.15 -0.65
N THR A 327 19.11 -13.62 -0.75
CA THR A 327 18.67 -14.88 -0.15
C THR A 327 18.57 -16.02 -1.17
N THR A 328 19.11 -15.84 -2.37
CA THR A 328 19.15 -16.88 -3.38
C THR A 328 19.90 -18.13 -2.86
N GLY A 329 19.25 -19.29 -2.94
CA GLY A 329 19.77 -20.55 -2.40
C GLY A 329 19.73 -20.67 -0.87
N MET A 330 19.12 -19.70 -0.18
CA MET A 330 18.83 -19.78 1.26
C MET A 330 17.38 -20.22 1.47
N ASN A 331 17.18 -21.09 2.46
CA ASN A 331 15.86 -21.45 2.95
C ASN A 331 15.51 -20.52 4.12
N ALA A 332 15.11 -19.28 3.81
CA ALA A 332 14.93 -18.24 4.79
C ALA A 332 13.45 -17.87 4.99
N GLY A 333 13.11 -17.52 6.24
CA GLY A 333 11.86 -16.86 6.58
C GLY A 333 12.06 -15.35 6.61
N ILE A 334 11.42 -14.63 5.69
CA ILE A 334 11.57 -13.19 5.58
C ILE A 334 10.35 -12.51 6.19
N TYR A 335 10.60 -11.51 7.03
CA TYR A 335 9.55 -10.70 7.64
C TYR A 335 9.73 -9.22 7.34
N ILE A 336 8.76 -8.63 6.67
CA ILE A 336 8.68 -7.20 6.37
C ILE A 336 7.57 -6.60 7.23
N SER A 337 7.96 -5.99 8.35
CA SER A 337 7.02 -5.39 9.29
C SER A 337 6.77 -3.92 8.99
N GLU A 338 5.58 -3.42 9.36
CA GLU A 338 5.16 -2.02 9.18
C GLU A 338 5.32 -1.55 7.72
N ALA A 339 4.95 -2.43 6.79
CA ALA A 339 5.17 -2.26 5.36
C ALA A 339 4.40 -1.08 4.74
N GLN A 340 3.39 -0.51 5.45
CA GLN A 340 2.71 0.71 5.04
C GLN A 340 3.65 1.93 4.98
N ASN A 341 4.80 1.86 5.66
CA ASN A 341 5.81 2.90 5.69
C ASN A 341 6.92 2.69 4.64
N LEU A 342 6.68 1.87 3.63
CA LEU A 342 7.59 1.62 2.53
C LEU A 342 7.03 2.20 1.22
N ASP A 343 7.90 2.88 0.48
CA ASP A 343 7.60 3.25 -0.90
C ASP A 343 7.71 2.06 -1.86
N ILE A 344 7.24 2.23 -3.09
CA ILE A 344 7.30 1.20 -4.13
C ILE A 344 8.73 0.75 -4.40
N THR A 345 9.70 1.67 -4.34
CA THR A 345 11.11 1.37 -4.67
C THR A 345 11.74 0.48 -3.62
N LEU A 346 11.52 0.79 -2.34
CA LEU A 346 12.02 -0.01 -1.21
C LEU A 346 11.34 -1.39 -1.17
N MET A 347 10.03 -1.43 -1.36
CA MET A 347 9.29 -2.69 -1.40
C MET A 347 9.76 -3.58 -2.57
N LYS A 348 9.92 -3.01 -3.76
CA LYS A 348 10.46 -3.73 -4.91
C LYS A 348 11.86 -4.25 -4.63
N LEU A 349 12.72 -3.42 -4.03
CA LEU A 349 14.08 -3.81 -3.65
C LEU A 349 14.06 -4.98 -2.67
N ALA A 350 13.19 -4.96 -1.66
CA ALA A 350 13.04 -6.04 -0.69
C ALA A 350 12.61 -7.36 -1.37
N LEU A 351 11.56 -7.31 -2.18
CA LEU A 351 11.02 -8.50 -2.85
C LEU A 351 12.00 -9.10 -3.88
N GLN A 352 12.83 -8.28 -4.54
CA GLN A 352 13.86 -8.75 -5.46
C GLN A 352 15.01 -9.51 -4.78
N ARG A 353 15.09 -9.51 -3.45
CA ARG A 353 16.12 -10.21 -2.67
C ARG A 353 15.63 -11.55 -2.11
N ILE A 354 14.37 -11.90 -2.36
CA ILE A 354 13.77 -13.14 -1.87
C ILE A 354 14.07 -14.26 -2.84
N GLY A 355 14.79 -15.28 -2.39
CA GLY A 355 15.06 -16.49 -3.16
C GLY A 355 13.84 -17.41 -3.25
N GLU A 356 13.82 -18.28 -4.23
CA GLU A 356 12.68 -19.18 -4.50
C GLU A 356 12.38 -20.16 -3.37
N ASP A 357 13.36 -20.53 -2.56
CA ASP A 357 13.22 -21.45 -1.44
C ASP A 357 12.77 -20.75 -0.15
N SER A 358 12.71 -19.42 -0.16
CA SER A 358 12.33 -18.62 0.99
C SER A 358 10.82 -18.38 1.06
N ILE A 359 10.32 -18.18 2.30
CA ILE A 359 8.96 -17.70 2.56
C ILE A 359 9.01 -16.24 3.02
N CYS A 360 8.00 -15.46 2.65
CA CYS A 360 7.93 -14.04 3.00
C CYS A 360 6.59 -13.69 3.62
N ILE A 361 6.62 -13.04 4.77
CA ILE A 361 5.46 -12.44 5.39
C ILE A 361 5.63 -10.93 5.41
N ILE A 362 4.63 -10.24 4.90
CA ILE A 362 4.56 -8.78 4.88
C ILE A 362 3.39 -8.38 5.75
N ASP A 363 3.58 -7.49 6.71
CA ASP A 363 2.44 -6.96 7.47
C ASP A 363 2.42 -5.44 7.52
N GLY A 364 1.23 -4.90 7.72
CA GLY A 364 1.04 -3.46 7.86
C GLY A 364 -0.41 -3.02 8.03
N ASP A 365 -0.57 -1.73 8.29
CA ASP A 365 -1.87 -1.05 8.39
C ASP A 365 -1.91 0.15 7.44
N GLU A 366 -2.48 -0.04 6.26
CA GLU A 366 -2.54 1.02 5.24
C GLU A 366 -3.62 2.08 5.50
N LYS A 367 -4.49 1.88 6.50
CA LYS A 367 -5.64 2.77 6.77
C LYS A 367 -5.36 3.82 7.83
N ALA A 368 -4.64 3.46 8.89
CA ALA A 368 -4.53 4.28 10.10
C ALA A 368 -3.10 4.61 10.55
N GLN A 369 -2.09 3.89 10.07
CA GLN A 369 -0.72 3.96 10.61
C GLN A 369 0.33 4.37 9.58
N VAL A 370 -0.03 5.17 8.58
CA VAL A 370 0.96 5.72 7.63
C VAL A 370 1.64 6.92 8.28
N ASP A 371 2.89 6.75 8.69
CA ASP A 371 3.66 7.77 9.41
C ASP A 371 4.06 8.96 8.52
N ASP A 372 4.19 8.77 7.20
CA ASP A 372 4.52 9.84 6.26
C ASP A 372 3.47 9.92 5.14
N ILE A 373 2.98 11.12 4.90
CA ILE A 373 2.02 11.44 3.82
C ILE A 373 2.58 11.02 2.44
N ALA A 374 3.90 11.01 2.28
CA ALA A 374 4.55 10.53 1.06
C ALA A 374 4.21 9.06 0.71
N PHE A 375 3.85 8.25 1.71
CA PHE A 375 3.47 6.83 1.53
C PHE A 375 1.95 6.61 1.56
N ALA A 376 1.16 7.64 1.83
CA ALA A 376 -0.30 7.55 1.94
C ALA A 376 -1.04 7.41 0.60
N GLY A 377 -0.36 7.59 -0.52
CA GLY A 377 -0.96 7.63 -1.87
C GLY A 377 -0.62 6.41 -2.74
N ASN A 378 -0.49 6.69 -4.02
CA ASN A 378 -0.10 5.71 -5.04
C ASN A 378 1.34 5.20 -4.89
N ASN A 379 2.18 5.89 -4.10
CA ASN A 379 3.56 5.48 -3.79
C ASN A 379 3.66 4.49 -2.62
N ASN A 380 2.58 3.93 -2.16
CA ASN A 380 2.61 2.92 -1.11
C ASN A 380 3.03 1.56 -1.65
N GLY A 381 4.16 1.04 -1.14
CA GLY A 381 4.72 -0.25 -1.57
C GLY A 381 3.79 -1.42 -1.28
N MET A 382 3.10 -1.42 -0.13
CA MET A 382 2.18 -2.48 0.27
C MET A 382 0.95 -2.54 -0.66
N ARG A 383 0.35 -1.39 -0.99
CA ARG A 383 -0.74 -1.30 -1.98
C ARG A 383 -0.30 -1.78 -3.36
N ARG A 384 0.93 -1.46 -3.74
CA ARG A 384 1.47 -1.90 -5.03
C ARG A 384 1.67 -3.41 -5.07
N VAL A 385 2.15 -4.03 -4.00
CA VAL A 385 2.25 -5.50 -3.86
C VAL A 385 0.88 -6.13 -4.00
N SER A 386 -0.11 -5.69 -3.21
CA SER A 386 -1.48 -6.17 -3.31
C SER A 386 -2.01 -6.13 -4.75
N LYS A 387 -1.81 -5.01 -5.46
CA LYS A 387 -2.29 -4.86 -6.84
C LYS A 387 -1.58 -5.76 -7.86
N VAL A 388 -0.25 -5.97 -7.70
CA VAL A 388 0.57 -6.69 -8.69
C VAL A 388 0.54 -8.19 -8.47
N TYR A 389 0.57 -8.65 -7.21
CA TYR A 389 0.66 -10.07 -6.87
C TYR A 389 -0.70 -10.77 -6.74
N ARG A 390 -1.78 -10.02 -6.69
CA ARG A 390 -3.14 -10.52 -6.55
C ARG A 390 -3.51 -11.50 -7.67
N GLY A 391 -3.74 -12.76 -7.30
CA GLY A 391 -4.08 -13.83 -8.21
C GLY A 391 -2.89 -14.67 -8.68
N GLU A 392 -1.65 -14.33 -8.25
CA GLU A 392 -0.49 -15.19 -8.45
C GLU A 392 -0.58 -16.41 -7.51
N ASP A 393 -0.11 -17.56 -7.96
CA ASP A 393 -0.20 -18.84 -7.24
C ASP A 393 0.68 -18.92 -5.98
N ILE A 394 1.69 -18.05 -5.88
CA ILE A 394 2.61 -17.95 -4.74
C ILE A 394 2.14 -16.97 -3.66
N TYR A 395 1.07 -16.22 -3.89
CA TYR A 395 0.68 -15.07 -3.08
C TYR A 395 -0.68 -15.25 -2.42
N GLY A 396 -0.73 -14.95 -1.12
CA GLY A 396 -1.96 -14.80 -0.35
C GLY A 396 -2.05 -13.43 0.32
N GLU A 397 -3.26 -12.92 0.47
CA GLU A 397 -3.52 -11.64 1.12
C GLU A 397 -4.73 -11.75 2.03
N ILE A 398 -4.62 -11.27 3.25
CA ILE A 398 -5.73 -11.27 4.21
C ILE A 398 -5.76 -9.98 5.01
N GLU A 399 -6.95 -9.35 5.07
CA GLU A 399 -7.22 -8.23 5.95
C GLU A 399 -7.85 -8.68 7.26
N LEU A 400 -7.16 -8.47 8.38
CA LEU A 400 -7.67 -8.70 9.72
C LEU A 400 -8.61 -7.54 10.12
N LYS A 401 -9.81 -7.87 10.60
CA LYS A 401 -10.82 -6.87 11.01
C LYS A 401 -10.97 -6.74 12.52
N MET A 402 -10.58 -7.78 13.26
CA MET A 402 -10.81 -7.83 14.71
C MET A 402 -9.61 -7.28 15.50
N ILE A 403 -9.89 -6.45 16.49
CA ILE A 403 -8.90 -5.88 17.39
C ILE A 403 -8.97 -6.62 18.72
N HIS A 404 -7.84 -7.23 19.11
CA HIS A 404 -7.71 -8.05 20.32
C HIS A 404 -6.96 -7.33 21.46
N ARG A 405 -7.04 -6.01 21.47
CA ARG A 405 -6.46 -5.18 22.54
C ARG A 405 -7.46 -4.87 23.63
N SER A 406 -6.94 -4.24 24.69
CA SER A 406 -7.76 -3.73 25.80
C SER A 406 -8.88 -2.80 25.32
N LYS A 407 -9.92 -2.63 26.16
CA LYS A 407 -11.00 -1.68 25.90
C LYS A 407 -10.47 -0.25 25.68
N ILE A 408 -9.36 0.12 26.35
CA ILE A 408 -8.71 1.43 26.19
C ILE A 408 -8.21 1.60 24.76
N ALA A 409 -7.48 0.61 24.23
CA ALA A 409 -6.95 0.67 22.88
C ALA A 409 -8.06 0.72 21.81
N LYS A 410 -9.17 0.00 22.03
CA LYS A 410 -10.35 0.05 21.13
C LYS A 410 -11.04 1.42 21.13
N ILE A 411 -11.00 2.14 22.24
CA ILE A 411 -11.57 3.50 22.33
C ILE A 411 -10.64 4.50 21.66
N ALA A 412 -9.32 4.34 21.83
CA ALA A 412 -8.33 5.23 21.24
C ALA A 412 -8.35 5.24 19.69
N GLU A 413 -8.84 4.17 19.04
CA GLU A 413 -9.01 4.15 17.58
C GLU A 413 -10.10 5.10 17.06
N ARG A 414 -10.84 5.74 17.95
CA ARG A 414 -11.86 6.73 17.58
C ARG A 414 -11.33 8.17 17.63
N LEU A 415 -10.07 8.36 18.09
CA LEU A 415 -9.39 9.65 18.09
C LEU A 415 -8.88 10.02 16.69
#